data_d2775cb0f9e2e4526623bd088f8bf8c9
#
_entry.id   d2775cb0f9e2e4526623bd088f8bf8c9
#
_cell.length_a   1.000
_cell.length_b   1.000
_cell.length_c   1.000
_cell.angle_alpha   90.00
_cell.angle_beta   90.00
_cell.angle_gamma   90.00
#
_symmetry.space_group_name_H-M   'P 1'
#
loop_
_entity.id
_entity.type
_entity.pdbx_description
1 polymer ?
#
loop_
_entity_poly.entity_id
_entity_poly.type
_entity_poly.pdbx_seq_one_letter_code
_entity_poly.pdbx_strand_id
1 'polypeptide(L)'
;MIATEKRTARILIADDSALVRQQLRSLLEMNPDWEVCGEAVDGREAVEKARQLQPDLVVLDFSMPVMNGLQAAKEISQQFPHIPLLLFSMFLSRQLVEEARKLGFRGAVAKSDVSRDLLNGVESLLQDREFFPSNF
;
A
#
# COMPACT_ATOMS: atom_id res chain seq x y z
N MET A 1 -12.06 33.18 -11.33
CA MET A 1 -11.39 31.92 -11.60
C MET A 1 -11.21 31.15 -10.31
N ILE A 2 -11.50 29.90 -10.36
CA ILE A 2 -11.40 29.07 -9.19
C ILE A 2 -9.99 28.46 -9.15
N ALA A 3 -9.28 28.70 -8.05
CA ALA A 3 -8.00 28.05 -7.84
C ALA A 3 -8.24 26.55 -7.67
N THR A 4 -7.53 25.74 -8.43
CA THR A 4 -7.60 24.30 -8.27
C THR A 4 -6.92 23.93 -6.97
N GLU A 5 -7.69 23.46 -6.00
CA GLU A 5 -7.11 22.96 -4.77
C GLU A 5 -6.37 21.67 -5.06
N LYS A 6 -5.12 21.61 -4.59
CA LYS A 6 -4.32 20.43 -4.74
C LYS A 6 -4.83 19.38 -3.75
N ARG A 7 -5.37 18.31 -4.27
CA ARG A 7 -5.92 17.25 -3.44
C ARG A 7 -4.82 16.44 -2.80
N THR A 8 -4.88 16.30 -1.48
CA THR A 8 -3.97 15.44 -0.74
C THR A 8 -4.30 13.98 -1.03
N ALA A 9 -3.31 13.20 -1.40
CA ALA A 9 -3.49 11.75 -1.57
C ALA A 9 -3.54 11.09 -0.19
N ARG A 10 -4.54 10.25 0.02
CA ARG A 10 -4.81 9.60 1.30
C ARG A 10 -4.38 8.15 1.23
N ILE A 11 -3.48 7.76 2.13
CA ILE A 11 -2.84 6.46 2.10
C ILE A 11 -3.17 5.69 3.38
N LEU A 12 -3.69 4.48 3.22
CA LEU A 12 -3.91 3.55 4.31
C LEU A 12 -2.72 2.61 4.40
N ILE A 13 -2.16 2.44 5.59
CA ILE A 13 -1.05 1.51 5.81
C ILE A 13 -1.48 0.39 6.73
N ALA A 14 -1.10 -0.84 6.40
CA ALA A 14 -1.43 -2.03 7.17
C ALA A 14 -0.19 -2.86 7.43
N ASP A 15 0.16 -3.00 8.70
CA ASP A 15 1.30 -3.79 9.17
C ASP A 15 1.06 -4.06 10.66
N ASP A 16 1.37 -5.26 11.13
CA ASP A 16 1.14 -5.59 12.52
C ASP A 16 2.19 -4.99 13.48
N SER A 17 3.27 -4.46 12.95
CA SER A 17 4.31 -3.79 13.75
C SER A 17 4.04 -2.30 13.86
N ALA A 18 3.84 -1.82 15.09
CA ALA A 18 3.66 -0.39 15.34
C ALA A 18 4.90 0.41 14.91
N LEU A 19 6.09 -0.15 15.11
CA LEU A 19 7.34 0.51 14.71
C LEU A 19 7.43 0.67 13.20
N VAL A 20 7.04 -0.36 12.45
CA VAL A 20 7.03 -0.30 10.98
C VAL A 20 6.01 0.72 10.50
N ARG A 21 4.81 0.74 11.09
CA ARG A 21 3.80 1.74 10.72
C ARG A 21 4.29 3.16 10.97
N GLN A 22 4.97 3.39 12.08
CA GLN A 22 5.55 4.70 12.39
C GLN A 22 6.59 5.10 11.35
N GLN A 23 7.45 4.16 10.96
CA GLN A 23 8.46 4.40 9.92
C GLN A 23 7.80 4.73 8.57
N LEU A 24 6.80 3.96 8.19
CA LEU A 24 6.06 4.21 6.94
C LEU A 24 5.39 5.58 6.95
N ARG A 25 4.73 5.92 8.05
CA ARG A 25 4.08 7.23 8.19
C ARG A 25 5.10 8.36 8.03
N SER A 26 6.24 8.25 8.71
CA SER A 26 7.27 9.29 8.64
C SER A 26 7.78 9.48 7.22
N LEU A 27 8.04 8.39 6.51
CA LEU A 27 8.52 8.46 5.13
C LEU A 27 7.47 9.04 4.19
N LEU A 28 6.23 8.54 4.29
CA LEU A 28 5.17 8.97 3.38
C LEU A 28 4.82 10.44 3.58
N GLU A 29 4.76 10.88 4.83
CA GLU A 29 4.38 12.26 5.13
C GLU A 29 5.50 13.28 4.94
N MET A 30 6.68 12.83 4.50
CA MET A 30 7.69 13.74 3.98
C MET A 30 7.22 14.44 2.70
N ASN A 31 6.32 13.81 1.97
CA ASN A 31 5.68 14.46 0.82
C ASN A 31 4.47 15.25 1.33
N PRO A 32 4.46 16.60 1.19
CA PRO A 32 3.37 17.41 1.72
C PRO A 32 2.02 17.17 1.05
N ASP A 33 2.02 16.51 -0.10
CA ASP A 33 0.79 16.19 -0.82
C ASP A 33 0.19 14.84 -0.43
N TRP A 34 0.81 14.13 0.52
CA TRP A 34 0.36 12.82 0.97
C TRP A 34 0.07 12.84 2.47
N GLU A 35 -0.98 12.11 2.86
CA GLU A 35 -1.28 11.89 4.27
C GLU A 35 -1.60 10.42 4.52
N VAL A 36 -1.21 9.92 5.68
CA VAL A 36 -1.63 8.60 6.13
C VAL A 36 -2.99 8.78 6.79
N CYS A 37 -4.05 8.32 6.12
CA CYS A 37 -5.41 8.52 6.59
C CYS A 37 -5.85 7.48 7.63
N GLY A 38 -5.09 6.40 7.77
CA GLY A 38 -5.39 5.38 8.76
C GLY A 38 -4.32 4.30 8.81
N GLU A 39 -4.37 3.50 9.87
CA GLU A 39 -3.47 2.38 10.08
C GLU A 39 -4.28 1.15 10.44
N ALA A 40 -3.85 -0.01 9.97
CA ALA A 40 -4.45 -1.29 10.29
C ALA A 40 -3.39 -2.24 10.83
N VAL A 41 -3.78 -3.09 11.78
CA VAL A 41 -2.85 -4.01 12.45
C VAL A 41 -2.93 -5.44 11.89
N ASP A 42 -3.96 -5.71 11.08
CA ASP A 42 -4.14 -7.01 10.44
C ASP A 42 -4.94 -6.83 9.15
N GLY A 43 -5.09 -7.93 8.41
CA GLY A 43 -5.75 -7.86 7.11
C GLY A 43 -7.23 -7.56 7.17
N ARG A 44 -7.92 -8.04 8.22
CA ARG A 44 -9.34 -7.76 8.37
C ARG A 44 -9.57 -6.29 8.64
N GLU A 45 -8.78 -5.70 9.54
CA GLU A 45 -8.87 -4.28 9.81
C GLU A 45 -8.54 -3.46 8.56
N ALA A 46 -7.59 -3.94 7.75
CA ALA A 46 -7.26 -3.27 6.49
C ALA A 46 -8.46 -3.23 5.54
N VAL A 47 -9.18 -4.34 5.41
CA VAL A 47 -10.39 -4.39 4.55
C VAL A 47 -11.46 -3.44 5.09
N GLU A 48 -11.70 -3.47 6.40
CA GLU A 48 -12.71 -2.61 7.02
C GLU A 48 -12.38 -1.13 6.85
N LYS A 49 -11.12 -0.76 7.08
CA LYS A 49 -10.69 0.63 6.95
C LYS A 49 -10.66 1.09 5.50
N ALA A 50 -10.34 0.21 4.57
CA ALA A 50 -10.45 0.56 3.15
C ALA A 50 -11.89 0.93 2.78
N ARG A 51 -12.86 0.19 3.33
CA ARG A 51 -14.27 0.48 3.10
C ARG A 51 -14.68 1.81 3.74
N GLN A 52 -14.27 2.03 4.99
CA GLN A 52 -14.66 3.22 5.73
C GLN A 52 -13.99 4.48 5.21
N LEU A 53 -12.72 4.40 4.88
CA LEU A 53 -11.90 5.56 4.57
C LEU A 53 -11.80 5.86 3.08
N GLN A 54 -12.03 4.86 2.23
CA GLN A 54 -11.89 5.00 0.77
C GLN A 54 -10.57 5.69 0.41
N PRO A 55 -9.43 5.08 0.76
CA PRO A 55 -8.13 5.69 0.51
C PRO A 55 -7.80 5.73 -0.97
N ASP A 56 -6.82 6.56 -1.32
CA ASP A 56 -6.32 6.63 -2.69
C ASP A 56 -5.30 5.52 -2.98
N LEU A 57 -4.75 4.91 -1.95
CA LEU A 57 -3.78 3.82 -2.07
C LEU A 57 -3.68 3.07 -0.74
N VAL A 58 -3.44 1.77 -0.80
CA VAL A 58 -3.21 0.96 0.40
C VAL A 58 -1.84 0.29 0.31
N VAL A 59 -1.04 0.46 1.36
CA VAL A 59 0.21 -0.29 1.55
C VAL A 59 -0.11 -1.46 2.48
N LEU A 60 0.08 -2.69 1.98
CA LEU A 60 -0.27 -3.91 2.71
C LEU A 60 0.97 -4.75 2.99
N ASP A 61 1.24 -5.00 4.25
CA ASP A 61 2.24 -5.99 4.65
C ASP A 61 1.74 -7.39 4.24
N PHE A 62 2.64 -8.21 3.73
CA PHE A 62 2.32 -9.58 3.38
C PHE A 62 1.93 -10.42 4.60
N SER A 63 2.72 -10.33 5.67
CA SER A 63 2.59 -11.20 6.85
C SER A 63 1.89 -10.47 7.99
N MET A 64 0.61 -10.73 8.15
CA MET A 64 -0.21 -10.15 9.21
C MET A 64 -1.07 -11.26 9.84
N PRO A 65 -1.41 -11.12 11.14
CA PRO A 65 -2.32 -12.08 11.78
C PRO A 65 -3.75 -11.93 11.28
N VAL A 66 -4.60 -12.89 11.59
CA VAL A 66 -6.04 -12.94 11.28
C VAL A 66 -6.28 -13.12 9.78
N MET A 67 -5.76 -12.21 8.97
CA MET A 67 -5.88 -12.23 7.52
C MET A 67 -4.59 -11.61 6.96
N ASN A 68 -3.87 -12.33 6.12
CA ASN A 68 -2.62 -11.84 5.55
C ASN A 68 -2.86 -10.82 4.43
N GLY A 69 -1.77 -10.23 3.94
CA GLY A 69 -1.86 -9.18 2.93
C GLY A 69 -2.46 -9.64 1.60
N LEU A 70 -2.21 -10.88 1.19
CA LEU A 70 -2.78 -11.40 -0.07
C LEU A 70 -4.28 -11.61 0.07
N GLN A 71 -4.73 -12.13 1.21
CA GLN A 71 -6.15 -12.32 1.47
C GLN A 71 -6.88 -10.98 1.54
N ALA A 72 -6.28 -10.01 2.23
CA ALA A 72 -6.85 -8.66 2.32
C ALA A 72 -6.93 -8.02 0.93
N ALA A 73 -5.88 -8.15 0.12
CA ALA A 73 -5.85 -7.60 -1.22
C ALA A 73 -6.96 -8.19 -2.10
N LYS A 74 -7.20 -9.48 -1.99
CA LYS A 74 -8.28 -10.13 -2.75
C LYS A 74 -9.63 -9.50 -2.42
N GLU A 75 -9.93 -9.32 -1.14
CA GLU A 75 -11.19 -8.71 -0.74
C GLU A 75 -11.29 -7.25 -1.14
N ILE A 76 -10.23 -6.48 -0.94
CA ILE A 76 -10.22 -5.06 -1.31
C ILE A 76 -10.38 -4.90 -2.83
N SER A 77 -9.65 -5.69 -3.61
CA SER A 77 -9.73 -5.62 -5.08
C SER A 77 -11.10 -6.00 -5.61
N GLN A 78 -11.79 -6.93 -4.97
CA GLN A 78 -13.13 -7.32 -5.37
C GLN A 78 -14.15 -6.23 -5.09
N GLN A 79 -14.01 -5.54 -3.96
CA GLN A 79 -14.97 -4.51 -3.55
C GLN A 79 -14.61 -3.13 -4.12
N PHE A 80 -13.33 -2.83 -4.24
CA PHE A 80 -12.83 -1.51 -4.62
C PHE A 80 -11.69 -1.64 -5.63
N PRO A 81 -11.98 -2.11 -6.87
CA PRO A 81 -10.93 -2.39 -7.85
C PRO A 81 -10.13 -1.16 -8.29
N HIS A 82 -10.64 0.03 -8.02
CA HIS A 82 -9.96 1.28 -8.38
C HIS A 82 -8.86 1.68 -7.39
N ILE A 83 -8.85 1.09 -6.18
CA ILE A 83 -7.84 1.44 -5.17
C ILE A 83 -6.55 0.66 -5.45
N PRO A 84 -5.45 1.34 -5.79
CA PRO A 84 -4.18 0.65 -6.01
C PRO A 84 -3.62 0.08 -4.71
N LEU A 85 -3.07 -1.13 -4.81
CA LEU A 85 -2.51 -1.85 -3.68
C LEU A 85 -1.01 -2.04 -3.88
N LEU A 86 -0.23 -1.69 -2.86
CA LEU A 86 1.22 -1.86 -2.85
C LEU A 86 1.59 -2.91 -1.80
N LEU A 87 2.21 -3.99 -2.25
CA LEU A 87 2.68 -5.04 -1.35
C LEU A 87 3.97 -4.60 -0.66
N PHE A 88 4.03 -4.80 0.65
CA PHE A 88 5.19 -4.48 1.47
C PHE A 88 5.61 -5.74 2.20
N SER A 89 6.79 -6.27 1.89
CA SER A 89 7.17 -7.59 2.38
C SER A 89 8.63 -7.65 2.75
N MET A 90 8.93 -8.45 3.79
CA MET A 90 10.32 -8.69 4.20
C MET A 90 11.14 -9.32 3.08
N PHE A 91 10.54 -10.24 2.34
CA PHE A 91 11.18 -10.91 1.22
C PHE A 91 10.26 -10.89 0.01
N LEU A 92 10.83 -10.55 -1.13
CA LEU A 92 10.13 -10.64 -2.41
C LEU A 92 10.78 -11.75 -3.24
N SER A 93 9.93 -12.53 -3.89
CA SER A 93 10.34 -13.55 -4.83
C SER A 93 9.54 -13.37 -6.11
N ARG A 94 10.02 -13.96 -7.22
CA ARG A 94 9.25 -13.95 -8.46
C ARG A 94 7.86 -14.53 -8.25
N GLN A 95 7.77 -15.66 -7.53
CA GLN A 95 6.50 -16.32 -7.28
C GLN A 95 5.54 -15.43 -6.50
N LEU A 96 6.04 -14.77 -5.44
CA LEU A 96 5.19 -13.87 -4.66
C LEU A 96 4.70 -12.68 -5.48
N VAL A 97 5.60 -12.10 -6.28
CA VAL A 97 5.23 -10.97 -7.15
C VAL A 97 4.17 -11.39 -8.18
N GLU A 98 4.31 -12.58 -8.77
CA GLU A 98 3.31 -13.08 -9.72
C GLU A 98 1.95 -13.30 -9.04
N GLU A 99 1.93 -13.88 -7.84
CA GLU A 99 0.70 -14.05 -7.09
C GLU A 99 0.05 -12.71 -6.73
N ALA A 100 0.88 -11.77 -6.32
CA ALA A 100 0.40 -10.43 -5.97
C ALA A 100 -0.25 -9.74 -7.17
N ARG A 101 0.36 -9.83 -8.35
CA ARG A 101 -0.23 -9.28 -9.57
C ARG A 101 -1.61 -9.86 -9.84
N LYS A 102 -1.75 -11.18 -9.69
CA LYS A 102 -3.02 -11.87 -9.93
C LYS A 102 -4.12 -11.43 -8.97
N LEU A 103 -3.74 -11.02 -7.76
CA LEU A 103 -4.69 -10.60 -6.74
C LEU A 103 -4.97 -9.10 -6.77
N GLY A 104 -4.40 -8.37 -7.73
CA GLY A 104 -4.71 -6.97 -7.91
C GLY A 104 -3.67 -5.99 -7.39
N PHE A 105 -2.56 -6.47 -6.82
CA PHE A 105 -1.46 -5.57 -6.48
C PHE A 105 -0.87 -4.96 -7.75
N ARG A 106 -0.54 -3.69 -7.67
CA ARG A 106 0.09 -2.96 -8.78
C ARG A 106 1.55 -2.65 -8.50
N GLY A 107 2.04 -3.02 -7.34
CA GLY A 107 3.44 -2.83 -6.99
C GLY A 107 3.85 -3.63 -5.79
N ALA A 108 5.16 -3.72 -5.58
CA ALA A 108 5.74 -4.40 -4.44
C ALA A 108 7.06 -3.74 -4.05
N VAL A 109 7.27 -3.60 -2.75
CA VAL A 109 8.49 -3.03 -2.18
C VAL A 109 8.98 -3.96 -1.08
N ALA A 110 10.26 -4.28 -1.09
CA ALA A 110 10.89 -5.05 -0.01
C ALA A 110 11.14 -4.14 1.18
N LYS A 111 10.89 -4.64 2.40
CA LYS A 111 11.11 -3.85 3.61
C LYS A 111 12.55 -3.38 3.76
N SER A 112 13.51 -4.17 3.28
CA SER A 112 14.93 -3.78 3.28
C SER A 112 15.23 -2.60 2.37
N ASP A 113 14.37 -2.32 1.40
CA ASP A 113 14.56 -1.26 0.41
C ASP A 113 13.59 -0.09 0.62
N VAL A 114 12.96 0.00 1.79
CA VAL A 114 11.90 0.96 2.06
C VAL A 114 12.35 2.41 1.82
N SER A 115 13.55 2.77 2.24
CA SER A 115 14.06 4.13 2.07
C SER A 115 14.27 4.50 0.62
N ARG A 116 14.61 3.52 -0.23
CA ARG A 116 14.87 3.75 -1.65
C ARG A 116 13.59 3.70 -2.48
N ASP A 117 12.72 2.72 -2.20
CA ASP A 117 11.67 2.36 -3.14
C ASP A 117 10.25 2.78 -2.72
N LEU A 118 9.99 3.03 -1.44
CA LEU A 118 8.63 3.29 -0.99
C LEU A 118 8.01 4.51 -1.67
N LEU A 119 8.70 5.63 -1.65
CA LEU A 119 8.15 6.88 -2.20
C LEU A 119 7.96 6.77 -3.70
N ASN A 120 8.90 6.16 -4.39
CA ASN A 120 8.78 5.95 -5.84
C ASN A 120 7.64 5.00 -6.18
N GLY A 121 7.48 3.95 -5.38
CA GLY A 121 6.40 3.00 -5.58
C GLY A 121 5.03 3.63 -5.39
N VAL A 122 4.86 4.38 -4.32
CA VAL A 122 3.59 5.07 -4.05
C VAL A 122 3.29 6.08 -5.15
N GLU A 123 4.28 6.87 -5.55
CA GLU A 123 4.07 7.85 -6.61
C GLU A 123 3.67 7.17 -7.91
N SER A 124 4.33 6.07 -8.27
CA SER A 124 4.00 5.33 -9.48
C SER A 124 2.56 4.84 -9.47
N LEU A 125 2.13 4.24 -8.35
CA LEU A 125 0.78 3.71 -8.24
C LEU A 125 -0.27 4.82 -8.28
N LEU A 126 0.01 5.95 -7.65
CA LEU A 126 -0.90 7.10 -7.69
C LEU A 126 -1.05 7.70 -9.10
N GLN A 127 -0.09 7.43 -9.99
CA GLN A 127 -0.12 7.85 -11.39
C GLN A 127 -0.56 6.73 -12.31
N ASP A 128 -1.20 5.70 -11.79
CA ASP A 128 -1.69 4.53 -12.54
C ASP A 128 -0.59 3.74 -13.24
N ARG A 129 0.61 3.73 -12.66
CA ARG A 129 1.73 2.94 -13.16
C ARG A 129 2.07 1.83 -12.19
N GLU A 130 2.56 0.71 -12.71
CA GLU A 130 3.03 -0.38 -11.87
C GLU A 130 4.42 -0.09 -11.32
N PHE A 131 4.72 -0.69 -10.17
CA PHE A 131 6.04 -0.60 -9.58
C PHE A 131 6.44 -1.94 -8.97
N PHE A 132 7.09 -2.77 -9.75
CA PHE A 132 7.61 -4.06 -9.29
C PHE A 132 9.12 -4.09 -9.46
N PRO A 133 9.84 -4.86 -8.60
CA PRO A 133 11.28 -4.99 -8.76
C PRO A 133 11.65 -5.54 -10.15
N SER A 134 12.66 -4.93 -10.76
CA SER A 134 13.06 -5.28 -12.11
C SER A 134 13.94 -6.53 -12.21
N ASN A 135 14.39 -7.03 -11.05
CA ASN A 135 15.30 -8.18 -10.99
C ASN A 135 14.59 -9.53 -10.84
N PHE A 136 13.30 -9.56 -11.10
CA PHE A 136 12.52 -10.80 -11.07
C PHE A 136 11.99 -11.19 -12.44
#